data_eea9495dfe87def76339b4fa745c3194
#
_entry.id   eea9495dfe87def76339b4fa745c3194
#
_cell.length_a   1.000
_cell.length_b   1.000
_cell.length_c   1.000
_cell.angle_alpha   90.00
_cell.angle_beta   90.00
_cell.angle_gamma   90.00
#
_symmetry.space_group_name_H-M   'P 1'
#
loop_
_entity.id
_entity.type
_entity.pdbx_description
1 polymer ?
#
loop_
_entity_poly.entity_id
_entity_poly.type
_entity_poly.pdbx_seq_one_letter_code
_entity_poly.pdbx_strand_id
1 'polypeptide(L)'
;MNKWPTHEEVQRIKDQYPPGTRIRLNSMSDPWSPVPDGTEGTVDMVDGIGQIHMKWDNGRTLALVPGEDSFSVIHQEQDQGMTMGGM
;
A
#
# COMPACT_ATOMS: atom_id res chain seq x y z
N MET A 1 -1.20 17.83 20.28
CA MET A 1 -0.57 17.03 19.23
C MET A 1 -1.61 16.23 18.46
N ASN A 2 -1.66 16.41 17.20
CA ASN A 2 -2.66 15.76 16.38
C ASN A 2 -2.14 14.41 15.88
N LYS A 3 -2.86 13.35 16.19
CA LYS A 3 -2.46 12.00 15.78
C LYS A 3 -3.00 11.62 14.41
N TRP A 4 -3.95 12.38 13.93
CA TRP A 4 -4.61 12.04 12.68
C TRP A 4 -3.99 12.86 11.55
N PRO A 5 -3.87 12.29 10.36
CA PRO A 5 -3.37 13.06 9.23
C PRO A 5 -4.36 14.15 8.84
N THR A 6 -3.85 15.22 8.27
CA THR A 6 -4.70 16.27 7.75
C THR A 6 -5.37 15.79 6.47
N HIS A 7 -6.37 16.56 6.02
CA HIS A 7 -7.00 16.28 4.73
C HIS A 7 -5.99 16.24 3.59
N GLU A 8 -5.03 17.17 3.65
CA GLU A 8 -4.00 17.21 2.60
C GLU A 8 -3.11 15.99 2.63
N GLU A 9 -2.78 15.51 3.82
CA GLU A 9 -1.97 14.32 3.95
C GLU A 9 -2.71 13.09 3.44
N VAL A 10 -3.99 12.99 3.79
CA VAL A 10 -4.80 11.87 3.31
C VAL A 10 -4.88 11.90 1.79
N GLN A 11 -5.08 13.08 1.22
CA GLN A 11 -5.17 13.20 -0.23
C GLN A 11 -3.86 12.78 -0.89
N ARG A 12 -2.72 13.14 -0.30
CA ARG A 12 -1.42 12.72 -0.81
C ARG A 12 -1.28 11.21 -0.80
N ILE A 13 -1.75 10.58 0.30
CA ILE A 13 -1.69 9.13 0.40
C ILE A 13 -2.56 8.50 -0.67
N LYS A 14 -3.76 9.04 -0.88
CA LYS A 14 -4.64 8.53 -1.93
C LYS A 14 -4.01 8.65 -3.30
N ASP A 15 -3.32 9.76 -3.54
CA ASP A 15 -2.69 9.98 -4.83
C ASP A 15 -1.50 9.06 -5.06
N GLN A 16 -0.78 8.72 -4.00
CA GLN A 16 0.38 7.84 -4.09
C GLN A 16 -0.01 6.37 -4.21
N TYR A 17 -1.16 6.01 -3.64
CA TYR A 17 -1.57 4.61 -3.57
C TYR A 17 -3.00 4.45 -4.08
N PRO A 18 -3.22 4.73 -5.37
CA PRO A 18 -4.57 4.53 -5.92
C PRO A 18 -4.93 3.05 -5.94
N PRO A 19 -6.24 2.74 -6.00
CA PRO A 19 -6.66 1.36 -6.10
C PRO A 19 -5.96 0.64 -7.24
N GLY A 20 -5.55 -0.59 -6.99
CA GLY A 20 -4.82 -1.37 -7.98
C GLY A 20 -3.30 -1.29 -7.84
N THR A 21 -2.78 -0.40 -7.00
CA THR A 21 -1.34 -0.32 -6.76
C THR A 21 -0.86 -1.60 -6.09
N ARG A 22 0.26 -2.14 -6.56
CA ARG A 22 0.84 -3.33 -5.96
C ARG A 22 1.86 -2.91 -4.91
N ILE A 23 1.81 -3.58 -3.77
CA ILE A 23 2.66 -3.26 -2.62
C ILE A 23 3.26 -4.54 -2.07
N ARG A 24 4.53 -4.46 -1.66
CA ARG A 24 5.17 -5.52 -0.87
C ARG A 24 5.33 -5.02 0.54
N LEU A 25 4.94 -5.84 1.50
CA LEU A 25 5.09 -5.54 2.91
C LEU A 25 6.53 -5.82 3.34
N ASN A 26 7.18 -4.82 3.94
CA ASN A 26 8.50 -5.01 4.53
C ASN A 26 8.37 -5.50 5.97
N SER A 27 7.57 -4.78 6.76
CA SER A 27 7.26 -5.22 8.12
C SER A 27 6.02 -4.49 8.59
N MET A 28 5.30 -5.12 9.50
CA MET A 28 4.05 -4.58 10.01
C MET A 28 4.13 -4.48 11.52
N SER A 29 3.55 -3.43 12.07
CA SER A 29 3.64 -3.18 13.51
C SER A 29 2.59 -3.94 14.33
N ASP A 30 1.64 -4.61 13.67
CA ASP A 30 0.58 -5.33 14.37
C ASP A 30 1.20 -6.44 15.24
N PRO A 31 1.01 -6.40 16.56
CA PRO A 31 1.61 -7.40 17.44
C PRO A 31 0.82 -8.70 17.53
N TRP A 32 -0.40 -8.72 17.00
CA TRP A 32 -1.29 -9.87 17.23
C TRP A 32 -1.30 -10.84 16.08
N SER A 33 -1.48 -10.34 14.88
CA SER A 33 -1.64 -11.22 13.73
C SER A 33 -1.18 -10.50 12.49
N PRO A 34 0.11 -10.17 12.39
CA PRO A 34 0.59 -9.41 11.24
C PRO A 34 0.55 -10.25 9.98
N VAL A 35 0.45 -9.54 8.86
CA VAL A 35 0.71 -10.17 7.58
C VAL A 35 2.21 -10.47 7.53
N PRO A 36 2.61 -11.64 7.06
CA PRO A 36 4.05 -11.97 7.03
C PRO A 36 4.85 -11.00 6.18
N ASP A 37 6.08 -10.74 6.61
CA ASP A 37 7.01 -9.90 5.86
C ASP A 37 7.18 -10.48 4.45
N GLY A 38 7.25 -9.59 3.48
CA GLY A 38 7.43 -10.02 2.09
C GLY A 38 6.15 -10.35 1.35
N THR A 39 5.02 -10.34 2.04
CA THR A 39 3.74 -10.60 1.38
C THR A 39 3.41 -9.44 0.44
N GLU A 40 2.88 -9.76 -0.72
CA GLU A 40 2.46 -8.76 -1.69
C GLU A 40 0.95 -8.68 -1.73
N GLY A 41 0.46 -7.53 -2.15
CA GLY A 41 -0.97 -7.32 -2.24
C GLY A 41 -1.30 -6.14 -3.11
N THR A 42 -2.60 -5.88 -3.24
CA THR A 42 -3.13 -4.83 -4.10
C THR A 42 -3.92 -3.85 -3.23
N VAL A 43 -3.70 -2.56 -3.47
CA VAL A 43 -4.46 -1.52 -2.77
C VAL A 43 -5.93 -1.61 -3.21
N ASP A 44 -6.82 -1.65 -2.21
CA ASP A 44 -8.24 -1.60 -2.46
C ASP A 44 -8.72 -0.14 -2.44
N MET A 45 -8.39 0.57 -1.38
CA MET A 45 -8.72 2.00 -1.26
C MET A 45 -7.98 2.58 -0.07
N VAL A 46 -7.92 3.91 -0.02
CA VAL A 46 -7.41 4.63 1.15
C VAL A 46 -8.61 5.31 1.80
N ASP A 47 -8.76 5.13 3.11
CA ASP A 47 -9.92 5.68 3.81
C ASP A 47 -9.68 7.13 4.26
N GLY A 48 -10.66 7.69 4.97
CA GLY A 48 -10.62 9.09 5.35
C GLY A 48 -9.59 9.45 6.39
N ILE A 49 -8.97 8.47 7.03
CA ILE A 49 -7.91 8.72 8.01
C ILE A 49 -6.56 8.22 7.50
N GLY A 50 -6.48 7.93 6.20
CA GLY A 50 -5.20 7.63 5.58
C GLY A 50 -4.74 6.20 5.71
N GLN A 51 -5.60 5.28 6.14
CA GLN A 51 -5.25 3.87 6.17
C GLN A 51 -5.43 3.27 4.80
N ILE A 52 -4.47 2.46 4.39
CA ILE A 52 -4.47 1.84 3.06
C ILE A 52 -5.06 0.44 3.19
N HIS A 53 -6.26 0.27 2.67
CA HIS A 53 -6.94 -1.01 2.72
C HIS A 53 -6.39 -1.90 1.63
N MET A 54 -6.01 -3.12 2.00
CA MET A 54 -5.29 -4.01 1.11
C MET A 54 -6.06 -5.28 0.87
N LYS A 55 -5.85 -5.85 -0.30
CA LYS A 55 -6.19 -7.24 -0.60
C LYS A 55 -4.86 -7.95 -0.77
N TRP A 56 -4.42 -8.60 0.30
CA TRP A 56 -3.15 -9.32 0.27
C TRP A 56 -3.29 -10.62 -0.51
N ASP A 57 -2.24 -11.01 -1.21
CA ASP A 57 -2.29 -12.20 -2.06
C ASP A 57 -2.57 -13.47 -1.27
N ASN A 58 -2.29 -13.45 0.04
CA ASN A 58 -2.58 -14.61 0.89
C ASN A 58 -4.01 -14.61 1.44
N GLY A 59 -4.87 -13.71 0.95
CA GLY A 59 -6.27 -13.64 1.39
C GLY A 59 -6.53 -12.74 2.57
N ARG A 60 -5.49 -12.16 3.17
CA ARG A 60 -5.66 -11.24 4.28
C ARG A 60 -6.10 -9.87 3.77
N THR A 61 -6.71 -9.09 4.65
CA THR A 61 -7.21 -7.75 4.29
C THR A 61 -6.79 -6.68 5.28
N LEU A 62 -5.81 -6.97 6.12
CA LEU A 62 -5.35 -6.04 7.14
C LEU A 62 -4.80 -4.77 6.47
N ALA A 63 -5.25 -3.61 6.96
CA ALA A 63 -4.85 -2.33 6.37
C ALA A 63 -3.46 -1.93 6.80
N LEU A 64 -2.81 -1.10 5.98
CA LEU A 64 -1.51 -0.51 6.29
C LEU A 64 -1.71 0.88 6.87
N VAL A 65 -0.87 1.23 7.84
CA VAL A 65 -0.86 2.55 8.44
C VAL A 65 0.45 3.21 8.08
N PRO A 66 0.43 4.19 7.15
CA PRO A 66 1.67 4.89 6.78
C PRO A 66 2.34 5.49 8.02
N GLY A 67 3.64 5.31 8.12
CA GLY A 67 4.39 5.78 9.27
C GLY A 67 4.56 4.74 10.36
N GLU A 68 3.71 3.72 10.41
CA GLU A 68 3.83 2.65 11.41
C GLU A 68 4.22 1.33 10.76
N ASP A 69 3.72 1.08 9.56
CA ASP A 69 4.04 -0.13 8.82
C ASP A 69 5.01 0.23 7.71
N SER A 70 5.93 -0.66 7.42
CA SER A 70 6.93 -0.45 6.38
C SER A 70 6.56 -1.26 5.14
N PHE A 71 6.47 -0.59 4.02
CA PHE A 71 6.06 -1.24 2.77
C PHE A 71 6.62 -0.48 1.58
N SER A 72 6.63 -1.13 0.44
CA SER A 72 7.19 -0.56 -0.79
C SER A 72 6.24 -0.80 -1.95
N VAL A 73 6.14 0.17 -2.84
CA VAL A 73 5.38 0.00 -4.07
C VAL A 73 6.18 -0.86 -5.02
N ILE A 74 5.51 -1.83 -5.63
CA ILE A 74 6.12 -2.70 -6.63
C ILE A 74 5.80 -2.11 -7.99
N HIS A 75 6.85 -1.78 -8.74
CA HIS A 75 6.67 -1.25 -10.09
C HIS A 75 6.57 -2.40 -11.07
N GLN A 76 5.57 -2.30 -11.95
CA GLN A 76 5.34 -3.35 -12.93
C GLN A 76 6.33 -3.19 -14.07
N GLU A 77 7.15 -4.19 -14.26
CA GLU A 77 8.16 -4.11 -15.31
C GLU A 77 7.56 -4.08 -16.69
N GLN A 78 6.47 -4.77 -16.88
CA GLN A 78 5.86 -4.79 -18.19
C GLN A 78 5.33 -3.44 -18.59
N ASP A 79 5.16 -2.53 -17.65
CA ASP A 79 4.69 -1.21 -17.99
C ASP A 79 5.64 -0.50 -18.91
N GLN A 80 6.93 -0.64 -18.65
CA GLN A 80 7.87 -0.01 -19.54
C GLN A 80 8.24 -0.94 -20.65
N GLY A 81 8.08 -2.18 -20.43
CA GLY A 81 8.42 -3.09 -21.51
C GLY A 81 7.67 -2.75 -22.74
N MET A 82 6.77 -2.15 -22.54
CA MET A 82 6.12 -1.78 -23.59
C MET A 82 6.63 -0.79 -24.29
N THR A 83 7.23 -0.67 -24.07
CA THR A 83 7.70 -0.16 -24.59
C THR A 83 8.42 -0.38 -25.27
N MET A 84 8.48 -0.63 -25.15
CA MET A 84 8.99 -0.96 -25.58
C MET A 84 8.89 -1.40 -26.35
N GLY A 85 8.59 -1.39 -26.39
CA GLY A 85 8.62 -1.72 -26.93
C GLY A 85 8.56 -1.61 -27.78
N GLY A 86 8.53 -1.42 -27.87
CA GLY A 86 8.65 -1.32 -28.48
C GLY A 86 8.93 -1.21 -29.18
N MET A 87 9.20 -1.07 -29.25
CA MET A 87 9.65 -1.13 -29.75
C MET A 87 9.83 -1.43 -30.22
#